data_a5466a674ceaf327426a08f488e09470
#
_entry.id   a5466a674ceaf327426a08f488e09470
#
_cell.length_a   1.000
_cell.length_b   1.000
_cell.length_c   1.000
_cell.angle_alpha   90.00
_cell.angle_beta   90.00
_cell.angle_gamma   90.00
#
_symmetry.space_group_name_H-M   'P 1'
#
loop_
_entity.id
_entity.type
_entity.pdbx_description
1 polymer ?
#
loop_
_entity_poly.entity_id
_entity_poly.type
_entity_poly.pdbx_seq_one_letter_code
_entity_poly.pdbx_strand_id
1 'polypeptide(L)'
;MNFETLGPHVTNSYVFKGSEKMPFLAPRGVFVANNHLFVSDTGRNRVFIWNSIPTSEYQEPDVVLGQLEIEDTGRNSGGEVTASTLQYPSGIWSDGKILVVADAWNHRVLIWHSIPTENGQPADVVLGQPDFESNKTNAIGIGKDPTEKTLNWPYGVFSDGTCLWIADTGNRRILYYNEIPKSNFAPADKVIGKPNFTTRDYENNEPIWPYSVKIN
;
A
#
# COMPACT_ATOMS: atom_id res chain seq x y z
N MET A 1 -5.23 21.78 13.19
CA MET A 1 -3.84 22.02 12.72
C MET A 1 -3.88 23.17 11.74
N ASN A 2 -3.18 24.24 12.03
CA ASN A 2 -3.12 25.41 11.16
C ASN A 2 -2.08 25.11 10.08
N PHE A 3 -2.48 25.06 8.83
CA PHE A 3 -1.60 24.74 7.70
C PHE A 3 -0.59 25.87 7.35
N GLU A 4 -0.59 26.95 8.12
CA GLU A 4 0.32 28.10 7.94
C GLU A 4 1.80 27.80 8.29
N THR A 5 2.12 26.61 8.80
CA THR A 5 3.50 26.22 9.15
C THR A 5 4.22 25.35 8.14
N LEU A 6 3.60 25.05 7.00
CA LEU A 6 4.26 24.39 5.88
C LEU A 6 4.95 25.46 5.05
N GLY A 7 6.19 25.75 5.34
CA GLY A 7 7.17 26.59 4.63
C GLY A 7 6.72 27.62 3.57
N PRO A 8 7.60 28.50 3.10
CA PRO A 8 7.24 29.69 2.31
C PRO A 8 6.75 29.43 0.87
N HIS A 9 6.39 28.19 0.52
CA HIS A 9 6.01 27.84 -0.86
C HIS A 9 4.52 27.52 -1.06
N VAL A 10 3.67 27.59 -0.04
CA VAL A 10 2.22 27.41 -0.21
C VAL A 10 1.56 28.77 -0.33
N THR A 11 1.80 29.49 -1.44
CA THR A 11 1.17 30.78 -1.71
C THR A 11 -0.20 30.67 -2.39
N ASN A 12 -0.61 29.49 -2.85
CA ASN A 12 -1.94 29.24 -3.41
C ASN A 12 -2.49 27.92 -2.83
N SER A 13 -3.46 28.01 -1.93
CA SER A 13 -4.23 26.86 -1.48
C SER A 13 -5.20 26.45 -2.60
N TYR A 14 -4.91 25.40 -3.33
CA TYR A 14 -5.85 24.73 -4.21
C TYR A 14 -6.17 23.32 -3.68
N VAL A 15 -7.35 22.85 -4.00
CA VAL A 15 -7.73 21.47 -3.72
C VAL A 15 -7.20 20.61 -4.87
N PHE A 16 -6.14 19.85 -4.63
CA PHE A 16 -5.59 18.93 -5.63
C PHE A 16 -6.53 17.75 -5.84
N LYS A 17 -6.96 17.52 -7.07
CA LYS A 17 -7.95 16.49 -7.44
C LYS A 17 -7.37 15.35 -8.29
N GLY A 18 -6.09 15.40 -8.61
CA GLY A 18 -5.42 14.41 -9.44
C GLY A 18 -5.59 14.66 -10.93
N SER A 19 -5.96 13.65 -11.69
CA SER A 19 -6.22 13.76 -13.13
C SER A 19 -7.53 14.51 -13.40
N GLU A 20 -7.54 15.38 -14.42
CA GLU A 20 -8.77 16.06 -14.88
C GLU A 20 -9.77 15.06 -15.48
N LYS A 21 -9.28 14.10 -16.27
CA LYS A 21 -10.11 13.09 -16.90
C LYS A 21 -10.74 12.16 -15.89
N MET A 22 -10.01 11.83 -14.83
CA MET A 22 -10.41 10.85 -13.85
C MET A 22 -9.97 11.25 -12.43
N PRO A 23 -10.65 12.21 -11.79
CA PRO A 23 -10.33 12.66 -10.43
C PRO A 23 -10.32 11.53 -9.41
N PHE A 24 -9.68 11.73 -8.27
CA PHE A 24 -9.63 10.73 -7.20
C PHE A 24 -10.99 10.23 -6.77
N LEU A 25 -11.05 8.93 -6.44
CA LEU A 25 -12.19 8.31 -5.77
C LEU A 25 -11.74 7.61 -4.49
N ALA A 26 -12.09 8.18 -3.35
CA ALA A 26 -11.76 7.65 -2.03
C ALA A 26 -10.26 7.35 -1.82
N PRO A 27 -9.34 8.32 -2.06
CA PRO A 27 -7.92 8.10 -1.83
C PRO A 27 -7.67 7.83 -0.33
N ARG A 28 -6.82 6.85 -0.02
CA ARG A 28 -6.51 6.47 1.38
C ARG A 28 -5.06 6.65 1.76
N GLY A 29 -4.13 6.36 0.86
CA GLY A 29 -2.71 6.50 1.08
C GLY A 29 -2.14 7.69 0.33
N VAL A 30 -1.38 8.54 1.03
CA VAL A 30 -0.62 9.64 0.44
C VAL A 30 0.78 9.61 1.04
N PHE A 31 1.78 9.68 0.20
CA PHE A 31 3.17 9.72 0.64
C PHE A 31 4.01 10.64 -0.25
N VAL A 32 4.98 11.31 0.37
CA VAL A 32 5.92 12.19 -0.35
C VAL A 32 7.35 11.76 0.01
N ALA A 33 8.15 11.49 -1.00
CA ALA A 33 9.57 11.19 -0.83
C ALA A 33 10.36 11.69 -2.03
N ASN A 34 11.52 12.32 -1.80
CA ASN A 34 12.41 12.84 -2.84
C ASN A 34 11.68 13.62 -3.96
N ASN A 35 10.77 14.51 -3.58
CA ASN A 35 9.94 15.30 -4.49
C ASN A 35 8.90 14.51 -5.30
N HIS A 36 8.80 13.19 -5.14
CA HIS A 36 7.69 12.41 -5.70
C HIS A 36 6.47 12.50 -4.81
N LEU A 37 5.29 12.52 -5.42
CA LEU A 37 4.02 12.30 -4.74
C LEU A 37 3.46 10.94 -5.14
N PHE A 38 3.03 10.17 -4.16
CA PHE A 38 2.36 8.88 -4.33
C PHE A 38 0.96 8.95 -3.72
N VAL A 39 -0.05 8.50 -4.45
CA VAL A 39 -1.43 8.47 -3.96
C VAL A 39 -2.10 7.15 -4.29
N SER A 40 -2.54 6.43 -3.27
CA SER A 40 -3.44 5.28 -3.45
C SER A 40 -4.85 5.77 -3.71
N ASP A 41 -5.27 5.80 -4.97
CA ASP A 41 -6.65 6.09 -5.39
C ASP A 41 -7.50 4.81 -5.26
N THR A 42 -7.77 4.50 -4.00
CA THR A 42 -8.29 3.22 -3.52
C THR A 42 -9.58 2.81 -4.22
N GLY A 43 -10.52 3.75 -4.35
CA GLY A 43 -11.83 3.48 -4.99
C GLY A 43 -11.74 3.16 -6.48
N ARG A 44 -10.59 3.42 -7.12
CA ARG A 44 -10.33 3.13 -8.52
C ARG A 44 -9.25 2.07 -8.73
N ASN A 45 -8.88 1.35 -7.67
CA ASN A 45 -7.96 0.19 -7.72
C ASN A 45 -6.60 0.52 -8.36
N ARG A 46 -6.03 1.70 -8.04
CA ARG A 46 -4.78 2.17 -8.65
C ARG A 46 -3.94 3.01 -7.69
N VAL A 47 -2.67 3.16 -8.02
CA VAL A 47 -1.77 4.11 -7.39
C VAL A 47 -1.26 5.07 -8.45
N PHE A 48 -1.32 6.36 -8.15
CA PHE A 48 -0.74 7.42 -8.96
C PHE A 48 0.63 7.83 -8.43
N ILE A 49 1.55 8.10 -9.33
CA ILE A 49 2.89 8.61 -9.04
C ILE A 49 3.12 9.88 -9.86
N TRP A 50 3.53 10.94 -9.18
CA TRP A 50 4.07 12.16 -9.80
C TRP A 50 5.55 12.27 -9.46
N ASN A 51 6.39 12.52 -10.47
CA ASN A 51 7.83 12.72 -10.32
C ASN A 51 8.18 14.08 -9.70
N SER A 52 7.21 14.95 -9.58
CA SER A 52 7.30 16.23 -8.86
C SER A 52 5.97 16.55 -8.18
N ILE A 53 6.04 17.32 -7.08
CA ILE A 53 4.83 17.73 -6.37
C ILE A 53 3.96 18.55 -7.32
N PRO A 54 2.69 18.16 -7.55
CA PRO A 54 1.76 18.90 -8.41
C PRO A 54 1.57 20.35 -7.97
N THR A 55 1.45 21.25 -8.93
CA THR A 55 1.32 22.69 -8.70
C THR A 55 0.00 23.28 -9.20
N SER A 56 -0.92 22.45 -9.67
CA SER A 56 -2.26 22.85 -10.15
C SER A 56 -3.34 21.94 -9.57
N GLU A 57 -4.60 22.39 -9.66
CA GLU A 57 -5.76 21.62 -9.18
C GLU A 57 -5.86 20.25 -9.85
N TYR A 58 -5.59 20.20 -11.14
CA TYR A 58 -5.48 18.98 -11.92
C TYR A 58 -4.10 18.90 -12.55
N GLN A 59 -3.45 17.80 -12.39
CA GLN A 59 -2.19 17.47 -13.04
C GLN A 59 -2.15 15.95 -13.24
N GLU A 60 -2.01 15.53 -14.49
CA GLU A 60 -1.93 14.11 -14.81
C GLU A 60 -0.73 13.47 -14.10
N PRO A 61 -0.88 12.24 -13.58
CA PRO A 61 0.25 11.50 -13.02
C PRO A 61 1.24 11.12 -14.11
N ASP A 62 2.50 10.98 -13.74
CA ASP A 62 3.54 10.46 -14.63
C ASP A 62 3.41 8.94 -14.81
N VAL A 63 2.90 8.23 -13.77
CA VAL A 63 2.75 6.77 -13.78
C VAL A 63 1.47 6.36 -13.05
N VAL A 64 0.82 5.33 -13.57
CA VAL A 64 -0.33 4.62 -12.97
C VAL A 64 0.05 3.18 -12.69
N LEU A 65 -0.11 2.71 -11.45
CA LEU A 65 0.05 1.30 -11.09
C LEU A 65 -1.31 0.65 -10.82
N GLY A 66 -1.43 -0.64 -11.10
CA GLY A 66 -2.66 -1.40 -10.94
C GLY A 66 -3.59 -1.34 -12.14
N GLN A 67 -3.33 -0.41 -13.06
CA GLN A 67 -4.05 -0.19 -14.31
C GLN A 67 -3.03 0.10 -15.42
N LEU A 68 -3.43 -0.08 -16.67
CA LEU A 68 -2.60 0.24 -17.85
C LEU A 68 -2.81 1.69 -18.29
N GLU A 69 -4.03 2.20 -18.14
CA GLU A 69 -4.40 3.56 -18.52
C GLU A 69 -5.03 4.31 -17.34
N ILE A 70 -4.98 5.65 -17.40
CA ILE A 70 -5.53 6.51 -16.34
C ILE A 70 -7.05 6.32 -16.19
N GLU A 71 -7.74 6.07 -17.29
CA GLU A 71 -9.20 5.90 -17.31
C GLU A 71 -9.66 4.53 -16.81
N ASP A 72 -8.77 3.55 -16.72
CA ASP A 72 -9.10 2.22 -16.21
C ASP A 72 -9.29 2.22 -14.69
N THR A 73 -10.30 1.49 -14.23
CA THR A 73 -10.68 1.47 -12.81
C THR A 73 -11.07 0.08 -12.31
N GLY A 74 -10.94 -0.93 -13.15
CA GLY A 74 -11.33 -2.29 -12.83
C GLY A 74 -10.53 -2.89 -11.68
N ARG A 75 -11.16 -3.73 -10.85
CA ARG A 75 -10.43 -4.57 -9.90
C ARG A 75 -9.47 -5.45 -10.67
N ASN A 76 -8.21 -5.47 -10.23
CA ASN A 76 -7.16 -6.21 -10.92
C ASN A 76 -7.14 -5.91 -12.43
N SER A 77 -7.31 -4.63 -12.79
CA SER A 77 -7.39 -4.17 -14.20
C SER A 77 -8.49 -4.87 -15.01
N GLY A 78 -9.57 -5.30 -14.35
CA GLY A 78 -10.67 -6.03 -14.97
C GLY A 78 -10.42 -7.52 -15.23
N GLY A 79 -9.29 -8.06 -14.76
CA GLY A 79 -8.86 -9.43 -15.01
C GLY A 79 -8.41 -10.19 -13.77
N GLU A 80 -7.44 -11.06 -13.98
CA GLU A 80 -6.84 -11.88 -12.94
C GLU A 80 -5.80 -11.10 -12.11
N VAL A 81 -5.49 -11.62 -10.93
CA VAL A 81 -4.44 -11.08 -10.07
C VAL A 81 -3.07 -11.38 -10.65
N THR A 82 -2.22 -10.38 -10.78
CA THR A 82 -0.84 -10.50 -11.28
C THR A 82 0.10 -9.54 -10.52
N ALA A 83 1.38 -9.53 -10.87
CA ALA A 83 2.34 -8.58 -10.32
C ALA A 83 2.04 -7.11 -10.66
N SER A 84 1.22 -6.86 -11.70
CA SER A 84 0.91 -5.53 -12.22
C SER A 84 -0.47 -5.00 -11.78
N THR A 85 -1.27 -5.80 -11.08
CA THR A 85 -2.66 -5.45 -10.78
C THR A 85 -2.88 -5.13 -9.31
N LEU A 86 -3.91 -4.32 -9.01
CA LEU A 86 -4.26 -3.91 -7.66
C LEU A 86 -5.76 -4.05 -7.42
N GLN A 87 -6.11 -4.33 -6.16
CA GLN A 87 -7.49 -4.27 -5.69
C GLN A 87 -7.55 -3.56 -4.33
N TYR A 88 -8.17 -2.38 -4.31
CA TYR A 88 -8.34 -1.59 -3.11
C TYR A 88 -7.00 -1.25 -2.42
N PRO A 89 -5.99 -0.73 -3.15
CA PRO A 89 -4.72 -0.33 -2.55
C PRO A 89 -4.94 0.73 -1.48
N SER A 90 -4.24 0.62 -0.36
CA SER A 90 -4.47 1.50 0.80
C SER A 90 -3.18 2.16 1.28
N GLY A 91 -2.44 1.54 2.19
CA GLY A 91 -1.20 2.08 2.71
C GLY A 91 -0.11 2.15 1.63
N ILE A 92 0.67 3.19 1.68
CA ILE A 92 1.78 3.42 0.75
C ILE A 92 2.98 4.02 1.50
N TRP A 93 4.16 3.59 1.15
CA TRP A 93 5.42 4.11 1.68
C TRP A 93 6.50 4.09 0.61
N SER A 94 7.39 5.07 0.67
CA SER A 94 8.58 5.14 -0.19
C SER A 94 9.70 5.92 0.51
N ASP A 95 10.95 5.61 0.19
CA ASP A 95 12.12 6.43 0.51
C ASP A 95 12.60 7.25 -0.70
N GLY A 96 11.85 7.21 -1.81
CA GLY A 96 12.21 7.82 -3.09
C GLY A 96 13.08 6.92 -3.96
N LYS A 97 13.30 5.67 -3.54
CA LYS A 97 13.98 4.60 -4.33
C LYS A 97 13.11 3.36 -4.38
N ILE A 98 12.62 2.90 -3.24
CA ILE A 98 11.75 1.74 -3.08
C ILE A 98 10.32 2.23 -2.93
N LEU A 99 9.36 1.51 -3.48
CA LEU A 99 7.93 1.72 -3.25
C LEU A 99 7.32 0.47 -2.62
N VAL A 100 6.51 0.67 -1.58
CA VAL A 100 5.75 -0.38 -0.89
C VAL A 100 4.28 -0.01 -0.89
N VAL A 101 3.42 -0.91 -1.34
CA VAL A 101 1.96 -0.70 -1.43
C VAL A 101 1.21 -1.84 -0.77
N ALA A 102 0.30 -1.53 0.14
CA ALA A 102 -0.66 -2.47 0.67
C ALA A 102 -1.81 -2.67 -0.33
N ASP A 103 -1.80 -3.80 -1.02
CA ASP A 103 -2.86 -4.25 -1.95
C ASP A 103 -3.91 -5.03 -1.15
N ALA A 104 -4.72 -4.26 -0.41
CA ALA A 104 -5.47 -4.73 0.74
C ALA A 104 -6.46 -5.86 0.42
N TRP A 105 -7.20 -5.75 -0.68
CA TRP A 105 -8.23 -6.76 -1.01
C TRP A 105 -7.70 -7.95 -1.79
N ASN A 106 -6.44 -7.91 -2.21
CA ASN A 106 -5.69 -9.09 -2.65
C ASN A 106 -4.90 -9.75 -1.50
N HIS A 107 -5.09 -9.27 -0.26
CA HIS A 107 -4.46 -9.82 0.94
C HIS A 107 -2.94 -9.91 0.85
N ARG A 108 -2.29 -8.87 0.25
CA ARG A 108 -0.86 -8.85 0.00
C ARG A 108 -0.26 -7.45 0.13
N VAL A 109 1.05 -7.39 0.23
CA VAL A 109 1.84 -6.16 0.08
C VAL A 109 2.77 -6.36 -1.10
N LEU A 110 2.84 -5.37 -1.97
CA LEU A 110 3.72 -5.35 -3.13
C LEU A 110 4.89 -4.38 -2.91
N ILE A 111 6.08 -4.77 -3.37
CA ILE A 111 7.30 -3.97 -3.26
C ILE A 111 7.93 -3.85 -4.63
N TRP A 112 8.30 -2.62 -5.01
CA TRP A 112 9.15 -2.29 -6.15
C TRP A 112 10.50 -1.83 -5.64
N HIS A 113 11.59 -2.40 -6.12
CA HIS A 113 12.96 -2.05 -5.74
C HIS A 113 13.48 -0.76 -6.37
N SER A 114 12.73 -0.22 -7.32
CA SER A 114 12.92 1.11 -7.91
C SER A 114 11.58 1.79 -8.09
N ILE A 115 11.57 3.13 -8.09
CA ILE A 115 10.33 3.85 -8.39
C ILE A 115 9.89 3.48 -9.81
N PRO A 116 8.63 3.01 -9.98
CA PRO A 116 8.09 2.67 -11.29
C PRO A 116 8.10 3.86 -12.25
N THR A 117 8.43 3.59 -13.52
CA THR A 117 8.52 4.59 -14.59
C THR A 117 7.54 4.34 -15.72
N GLU A 118 6.81 3.22 -15.69
CA GLU A 118 5.84 2.82 -16.71
C GLU A 118 4.51 2.44 -16.07
N ASN A 119 3.41 2.69 -16.79
CA ASN A 119 2.09 2.27 -16.34
C ASN A 119 2.02 0.74 -16.22
N GLY A 120 1.34 0.27 -15.17
CA GLY A 120 1.19 -1.17 -14.93
C GLY A 120 2.51 -1.90 -14.67
N GLN A 121 3.60 -1.19 -14.36
CA GLN A 121 4.90 -1.85 -14.08
C GLN A 121 4.74 -2.91 -13.00
N PRO A 122 5.19 -4.17 -13.24
CA PRO A 122 5.06 -5.25 -12.27
C PRO A 122 5.89 -4.99 -11.01
N ALA A 123 5.39 -5.46 -9.87
CA ALA A 123 6.14 -5.47 -8.62
C ALA A 123 7.24 -6.54 -8.64
N ASP A 124 8.30 -6.28 -7.87
CA ASP A 124 9.45 -7.19 -7.74
C ASP A 124 9.23 -8.26 -6.65
N VAL A 125 8.46 -7.91 -5.60
CA VAL A 125 8.23 -8.79 -4.44
C VAL A 125 6.77 -8.75 -4.01
N VAL A 126 6.23 -9.93 -3.64
CA VAL A 126 4.93 -10.07 -2.98
C VAL A 126 5.08 -10.67 -1.59
N LEU A 127 4.44 -10.04 -0.59
CA LEU A 127 4.32 -10.52 0.78
C LEU A 127 2.85 -10.86 1.08
N GLY A 128 2.62 -11.88 1.91
CA GLY A 128 1.28 -12.31 2.29
C GLY A 128 0.69 -13.40 1.41
N GLN A 129 1.23 -13.56 0.20
CA GLN A 129 0.84 -14.58 -0.79
C GLN A 129 2.09 -15.32 -1.29
N PRO A 130 1.96 -16.61 -1.67
CA PRO A 130 3.10 -17.40 -2.15
C PRO A 130 3.64 -16.94 -3.51
N ASP A 131 2.80 -16.32 -4.32
CA ASP A 131 3.07 -15.83 -5.67
C ASP A 131 2.22 -14.60 -5.99
N PHE A 132 2.41 -14.03 -7.18
CA PHE A 132 1.69 -12.84 -7.63
C PHE A 132 0.25 -13.11 -8.09
N GLU A 133 -0.09 -14.33 -8.37
CA GLU A 133 -1.39 -14.77 -8.89
C GLU A 133 -2.37 -15.17 -7.76
N SER A 134 -1.87 -15.33 -6.54
CA SER A 134 -2.67 -15.68 -5.36
C SER A 134 -3.23 -14.44 -4.66
N ASN A 135 -4.46 -14.58 -4.13
CA ASN A 135 -5.15 -13.51 -3.38
C ASN A 135 -6.08 -14.03 -2.28
N LYS A 136 -5.82 -15.22 -1.74
CA LYS A 136 -6.67 -15.78 -0.69
C LYS A 136 -6.32 -15.20 0.68
N THR A 137 -7.33 -14.94 1.49
CA THR A 137 -7.16 -14.62 2.91
C THR A 137 -6.16 -15.59 3.57
N ASN A 138 -5.13 -15.06 4.24
CA ASN A 138 -4.07 -15.86 4.84
C ASN A 138 -3.45 -16.89 3.87
N ALA A 139 -3.37 -16.56 2.58
CA ALA A 139 -2.85 -17.38 1.48
C ALA A 139 -3.59 -18.70 1.22
N ILE A 140 -4.42 -19.18 2.14
CA ILE A 140 -5.08 -20.49 2.07
C ILE A 140 -6.62 -20.41 2.20
N GLY A 141 -7.16 -19.24 2.49
CA GLY A 141 -8.61 -18.99 2.48
C GLY A 141 -9.20 -18.55 3.80
N ILE A 142 -10.47 -18.17 3.75
CA ILE A 142 -11.24 -17.70 4.89
C ILE A 142 -11.30 -18.76 5.99
N GLY A 143 -11.18 -18.33 7.24
CA GLY A 143 -11.27 -19.22 8.41
C GLY A 143 -10.00 -20.00 8.72
N LYS A 144 -8.93 -19.79 7.97
CA LYS A 144 -7.62 -20.41 8.23
C LYS A 144 -6.75 -19.54 9.11
N ASP A 145 -5.88 -20.18 9.89
CA ASP A 145 -5.01 -19.47 10.81
C ASP A 145 -3.94 -18.68 10.07
N PRO A 146 -3.63 -17.47 10.53
CA PRO A 146 -2.52 -16.71 10.00
C PRO A 146 -1.18 -17.36 10.37
N THR A 147 -0.13 -17.04 9.63
CA THR A 147 1.24 -17.43 9.93
C THR A 147 2.16 -16.20 9.86
N GLU A 148 3.45 -16.40 10.08
CA GLU A 148 4.46 -15.33 9.87
C GLU A 148 4.56 -14.83 8.42
N LYS A 149 4.00 -15.58 7.47
CA LYS A 149 4.08 -15.27 6.02
C LYS A 149 2.79 -14.73 5.42
N THR A 150 1.68 -14.80 6.13
CA THR A 150 0.35 -14.58 5.55
C THR A 150 -0.28 -13.29 6.02
N LEU A 151 -1.16 -12.72 5.20
CA LEU A 151 -1.86 -11.46 5.44
C LEU A 151 -3.37 -11.61 5.23
N ASN A 152 -4.12 -10.77 5.93
CA ASN A 152 -5.55 -10.61 5.77
C ASN A 152 -5.92 -9.12 5.81
N TRP A 153 -6.31 -8.54 4.68
CA TRP A 153 -6.62 -7.12 4.54
C TRP A 153 -5.54 -6.21 5.15
N PRO A 154 -4.31 -6.22 4.66
CA PRO A 154 -3.31 -5.27 5.11
C PRO A 154 -3.70 -3.87 4.63
N TYR A 155 -3.93 -2.94 5.56
CA TYR A 155 -4.30 -1.56 5.20
C TYR A 155 -3.17 -0.56 5.36
N GLY A 156 -2.20 -0.81 6.21
CA GLY A 156 -1.10 0.11 6.46
C GLY A 156 0.27 -0.52 6.23
N VAL A 157 1.18 0.25 5.69
CA VAL A 157 2.61 -0.07 5.61
C VAL A 157 3.42 1.13 6.07
N PHE A 158 4.53 0.86 6.73
CA PHE A 158 5.52 1.86 7.11
C PHE A 158 6.91 1.25 7.09
N SER A 159 7.90 2.05 6.73
CA SER A 159 9.31 1.68 6.86
C SER A 159 10.13 2.90 7.31
N ASP A 160 11.25 2.65 7.97
CA ASP A 160 12.28 3.65 8.27
C ASP A 160 13.42 3.65 7.22
N GLY A 161 13.23 2.91 6.12
CA GLY A 161 14.24 2.70 5.08
C GLY A 161 15.06 1.42 5.28
N THR A 162 14.93 0.76 6.44
CA THR A 162 15.60 -0.51 6.77
C THR A 162 14.57 -1.59 7.08
N CYS A 163 13.79 -1.37 8.14
CA CYS A 163 12.77 -2.28 8.62
C CYS A 163 11.42 -2.02 7.92
N LEU A 164 10.53 -3.00 7.91
CA LEU A 164 9.17 -2.86 7.39
C LEU A 164 8.14 -3.27 8.45
N TRP A 165 7.10 -2.46 8.61
CA TRP A 165 5.92 -2.75 9.43
C TRP A 165 4.69 -2.84 8.53
N ILE A 166 3.88 -3.88 8.74
CA ILE A 166 2.61 -4.08 8.02
C ILE A 166 1.47 -4.17 9.03
N ALA A 167 0.49 -3.28 8.92
CA ALA A 167 -0.76 -3.40 9.65
C ALA A 167 -1.63 -4.47 8.98
N ASP A 168 -1.53 -5.70 9.50
CA ASP A 168 -2.30 -6.87 9.07
C ASP A 168 -3.68 -6.84 9.73
N THR A 169 -4.50 -5.92 9.25
CA THR A 169 -5.74 -5.43 9.87
C THR A 169 -6.74 -6.53 10.12
N GLY A 170 -6.99 -7.38 9.13
CA GLY A 170 -7.96 -8.48 9.25
C GLY A 170 -7.55 -9.57 10.23
N ASN A 171 -6.25 -9.67 10.55
CA ASN A 171 -5.72 -10.53 11.60
C ASN A 171 -5.49 -9.79 12.92
N ARG A 172 -5.79 -8.48 12.99
CA ARG A 172 -5.67 -7.63 14.18
C ARG A 172 -4.26 -7.65 14.80
N ARG A 173 -3.23 -7.52 13.95
CA ARG A 173 -1.83 -7.57 14.36
C ARG A 173 -0.97 -6.67 13.48
N ILE A 174 0.24 -6.40 13.92
CA ILE A 174 1.28 -5.79 13.09
C ILE A 174 2.37 -6.84 12.86
N LEU A 175 2.77 -7.01 11.62
CA LEU A 175 3.94 -7.79 11.27
C LEU A 175 5.15 -6.86 11.11
N TYR A 176 6.29 -7.29 11.64
CA TYR A 176 7.55 -6.57 11.60
C TYR A 176 8.62 -7.41 10.92
N TYR A 177 9.35 -6.78 10.01
CA TYR A 177 10.48 -7.34 9.28
C TYR A 177 11.72 -6.53 9.62
N ASN A 178 12.84 -7.18 9.99
CA ASN A 178 14.12 -6.54 10.32
C ASN A 178 14.74 -5.81 9.12
N GLU A 179 14.37 -6.20 7.91
CA GLU A 179 14.76 -5.53 6.65
C GLU A 179 13.59 -5.56 5.66
N ILE A 180 13.59 -4.64 4.70
CA ILE A 180 12.62 -4.68 3.60
C ILE A 180 12.87 -5.96 2.79
N PRO A 181 11.89 -6.89 2.71
CA PRO A 181 12.09 -8.18 2.05
C PRO A 181 12.42 -8.07 0.56
N LYS A 182 13.33 -8.95 0.10
CA LYS A 182 13.78 -9.03 -1.30
C LYS A 182 13.32 -10.31 -2.00
N SER A 183 12.55 -11.14 -1.32
CA SER A 183 12.01 -12.38 -1.86
C SER A 183 10.53 -12.52 -1.59
N ASN A 184 9.82 -13.18 -2.48
CA ASN A 184 8.40 -13.45 -2.32
C ASN A 184 8.14 -14.31 -1.07
N PHE A 185 6.97 -14.06 -0.45
CA PHE A 185 6.48 -14.83 0.67
C PHE A 185 7.47 -14.93 1.84
N ALA A 186 8.27 -13.89 2.04
CA ALA A 186 9.21 -13.82 3.16
C ALA A 186 8.46 -13.86 4.51
N PRO A 187 8.98 -14.56 5.53
CA PRO A 187 8.41 -14.55 6.86
C PRO A 187 8.69 -13.22 7.57
N ALA A 188 7.72 -12.76 8.37
CA ALA A 188 7.96 -11.68 9.33
C ALA A 188 8.82 -12.17 10.49
N ASP A 189 9.66 -11.28 11.05
CA ASP A 189 10.53 -11.60 12.18
C ASP A 189 9.80 -11.52 13.52
N LYS A 190 8.79 -10.62 13.62
CA LYS A 190 8.03 -10.40 14.85
C LYS A 190 6.57 -10.12 14.55
N VAL A 191 5.72 -10.47 15.52
CA VAL A 191 4.31 -10.06 15.58
C VAL A 191 4.10 -9.15 16.78
N ILE A 192 3.30 -8.10 16.59
CA ILE A 192 2.91 -7.15 17.62
C ILE A 192 1.38 -7.18 17.73
N GLY A 193 0.85 -7.15 18.95
CA GLY A 193 -0.59 -7.21 19.23
C GLY A 193 -1.15 -8.63 19.34
N LYS A 194 -0.31 -9.67 19.19
CA LYS A 194 -0.68 -11.08 19.41
C LYS A 194 0.45 -11.84 20.10
N PRO A 195 0.13 -12.91 20.87
CA PRO A 195 1.15 -13.73 21.55
C PRO A 195 2.09 -14.45 20.57
N ASN A 196 1.60 -14.82 19.39
CA ASN A 196 2.34 -15.51 18.35
C ASN A 196 1.70 -15.27 16.98
N PHE A 197 2.32 -15.78 15.91
CA PHE A 197 1.88 -15.56 14.53
C PHE A 197 0.55 -16.26 14.18
N THR A 198 0.16 -17.30 14.89
CA THR A 198 -1.00 -18.13 14.55
C THR A 198 -2.26 -17.80 15.36
N THR A 199 -2.16 -16.91 16.34
CA THR A 199 -3.28 -16.55 17.19
C THR A 199 -4.33 -15.75 16.42
N ARG A 200 -5.56 -16.26 16.44
CA ARG A 200 -6.77 -15.62 15.85
C ARG A 200 -7.73 -15.07 16.89
N ASP A 201 -7.32 -14.99 18.14
CA ASP A 201 -8.21 -14.62 19.24
C ASP A 201 -8.90 -13.27 18.98
N TYR A 202 -10.22 -13.29 18.94
CA TYR A 202 -11.10 -12.14 18.79
C TYR A 202 -11.84 -11.80 20.09
N GLU A 203 -11.65 -12.57 21.17
CA GLU A 203 -12.54 -12.57 22.33
C GLU A 203 -12.19 -11.58 23.42
N ASN A 204 -11.01 -11.02 23.45
CA ASN A 204 -10.61 -10.13 24.53
C ASN A 204 -10.29 -8.73 24.05
N ASN A 205 -11.24 -7.81 24.07
CA ASN A 205 -11.10 -6.34 24.05
C ASN A 205 -9.76 -5.74 23.51
N GLU A 206 -9.07 -6.52 22.69
CA GLU A 206 -7.81 -6.13 22.11
C GLU A 206 -8.01 -5.03 21.05
N PRO A 207 -7.09 -4.10 20.90
CA PRO A 207 -7.22 -3.02 19.94
C PRO A 207 -7.38 -3.62 18.53
N ILE A 208 -8.32 -3.49 18.13
CA ILE A 208 -9.32 -3.41 17.22
C ILE A 208 -8.74 -2.95 15.88
N TRP A 209 -8.35 -3.51 14.88
CA TRP A 209 -8.10 -3.06 13.51
C TRP A 209 -6.98 -2.01 13.35
N PRO A 210 -5.71 -2.39 13.34
CA PRO A 210 -4.64 -1.44 13.02
C PRO A 210 -4.75 -1.04 11.55
N TYR A 211 -5.03 0.23 11.27
CA TYR A 211 -5.12 0.74 9.90
C TYR A 211 -3.82 1.39 9.43
N SER A 212 -3.01 1.86 10.34
CA SER A 212 -1.75 2.50 10.00
C SER A 212 -0.70 2.24 11.07
N VAL A 213 0.55 2.31 10.66
CA VAL A 213 1.73 2.28 11.53
C VAL A 213 2.53 3.53 11.25
N LYS A 214 2.97 4.21 12.32
CA LYS A 214 3.92 5.31 12.27
C LYS A 214 4.86 5.18 13.45
N ILE A 215 6.14 5.35 13.21
CA ILE A 215 7.17 5.38 14.26
C ILE A 215 7.76 6.79 14.29
N ASN A 216 7.93 7.33 15.49
CA ASN A 216 8.52 8.66 15.72
C ASN A 216 9.99 8.52 16.05
#